data_ecbcc2f1aab9e7a5774d4fb5323bb394
#
_entry.id   ecbcc2f1aab9e7a5774d4fb5323bb394
#
_cell.length_a   1.000
_cell.length_b   1.000
_cell.length_c   1.000
_cell.angle_alpha   90.00
_cell.angle_beta   90.00
_cell.angle_gamma   90.00
#
_symmetry.space_group_name_H-M   'P 1'
#
loop_
_entity.id
_entity.type
_entity.pdbx_description
1 polymer ?
#
loop_
_entity_poly.entity_id
_entity_poly.type
_entity_poly.pdbx_seq_one_letter_code
_entity_poly.pdbx_strand_id
1 'polypeptide(L)'
;MKKIITSLISIGLLSAVACGGGGGGDPKVPGTSGGTSGGSPAPENVSKDAQAKFNAGLDAFIEHDKANDWNEANCAKVAGLFDDAVAAQKGHFAQATFNAGLAFQRCNDDAKAKAKFDQALKDDPKFHHARAQLALYQYKADGNEDTAISAMQQVVTDAQFQNVPALVNLAMFQMARDGATGQQDCKDDMECAKKNLQRALAIDDAYMPAFNQLALYYFQLAKKRAGAVKGKAAKGRQIITHASTQKRADVQQLELAALVCSQAIRKNANYAPIHNTAGLIQNELGQVNGAVSAFATAAKLDPKFFEAQMNFAAVNLGFRGFEQAGTAYQKALAMRPNDYDAHLGMALALRGPITGAETDYDARVNAVQAELDAAKKIDAARPDAYYNEGILTQEFKAKGSLDKEKQKGLLRDSQKIFQSFIDKASGKPEYDGAVKRSKERIQDIDDTLKFMDLGVEEQKAAAPAGGAAPSAAPAGGDAKPAEGEKK
;
A
#
# COMPACT_ATOMS: atom_id res chain seq x y z
N MET A 1 10.21 -10.16 3.31
CA MET A 1 9.28 -10.51 2.20
C MET A 1 7.92 -11.00 2.69
N LYS A 2 7.81 -11.95 3.65
CA LYS A 2 6.49 -12.40 4.19
C LYS A 2 5.63 -11.26 4.77
N LYS A 3 6.20 -10.28 5.50
CA LYS A 3 5.46 -9.17 6.10
C LYS A 3 4.90 -8.15 5.08
N ILE A 4 5.56 -7.95 3.94
CA ILE A 4 5.07 -7.04 2.88
C ILE A 4 3.92 -7.69 2.11
N ILE A 5 3.99 -8.99 1.87
CA ILE A 5 2.90 -9.75 1.23
C ILE A 5 1.68 -9.84 2.16
N THR A 6 1.89 -10.01 3.48
CA THR A 6 0.79 -10.05 4.46
C THR A 6 0.06 -8.71 4.56
N SER A 7 0.78 -7.58 4.44
CA SER A 7 0.17 -6.24 4.38
C SER A 7 -0.66 -6.02 3.12
N LEU A 8 -0.18 -6.48 1.95
CA LEU A 8 -0.93 -6.41 0.69
C LEU A 8 -2.17 -7.33 0.68
N ILE A 9 -2.10 -8.46 1.38
CA ILE A 9 -3.20 -9.45 1.43
C ILE A 9 -4.28 -9.04 2.42
N SER A 10 -3.91 -8.50 3.59
CA SER A 10 -4.90 -8.07 4.60
C SER A 10 -5.82 -6.94 4.11
N ILE A 11 -5.40 -6.19 3.11
CA ILE A 11 -6.14 -5.05 2.57
C ILE A 11 -6.92 -5.45 1.30
N GLY A 12 -6.38 -6.33 0.48
CA GLY A 12 -7.07 -6.89 -0.68
C GLY A 12 -8.28 -7.77 -0.32
N LEU A 13 -8.29 -8.36 0.87
CA LEU A 13 -9.37 -9.23 1.36
C LEU A 13 -10.70 -8.48 1.59
N LEU A 14 -10.67 -7.24 2.06
CA LEU A 14 -11.88 -6.42 2.25
C LEU A 14 -12.37 -5.80 0.93
N SER A 15 -11.45 -5.45 0.01
CA SER A 15 -11.82 -4.86 -1.27
C SER A 15 -12.31 -5.89 -2.31
N ALA A 16 -11.95 -7.16 -2.20
CA ALA A 16 -12.41 -8.18 -3.16
C ALA A 16 -13.93 -8.48 -3.05
N VAL A 17 -14.54 -8.20 -1.90
CA VAL A 17 -15.99 -8.33 -1.69
C VAL A 17 -16.71 -7.00 -1.93
N ALA A 18 -15.98 -5.88 -1.94
CA ALA A 18 -16.54 -4.53 -1.92
C ALA A 18 -16.50 -3.79 -3.26
N CYS A 19 -15.90 -4.33 -4.32
CA CYS A 19 -15.77 -3.60 -5.58
C CYS A 19 -16.83 -4.00 -6.60
N GLY A 20 -18.06 -3.57 -6.37
CA GLY A 20 -19.04 -3.34 -7.40
C GLY A 20 -19.09 -1.86 -7.73
N GLY A 21 -18.03 -1.29 -8.31
CA GLY A 21 -17.96 0.10 -8.71
C GLY A 21 -18.03 0.25 -10.23
N GLY A 22 -19.18 0.67 -10.73
CA GLY A 22 -19.38 1.48 -11.90
C GLY A 22 -19.05 0.93 -13.28
N GLY A 23 -20.08 0.58 -14.04
CA GLY A 23 -20.04 0.57 -15.50
C GLY A 23 -20.75 -0.61 -16.14
N GLY A 24 -22.04 -0.44 -16.50
CA GLY A 24 -22.65 -1.11 -17.62
C GLY A 24 -23.05 -2.60 -17.52
N GLY A 25 -23.02 -3.19 -16.34
CA GLY A 25 -23.66 -4.44 -16.03
C GLY A 25 -24.18 -4.34 -14.61
N ASP A 26 -25.42 -4.67 -14.35
CA ASP A 26 -25.97 -4.66 -13.00
C ASP A 26 -25.04 -5.40 -12.06
N PRO A 27 -24.57 -4.75 -10.94
CA PRO A 27 -23.82 -5.46 -9.95
C PRO A 27 -24.68 -6.60 -9.44
N LYS A 28 -24.31 -7.85 -9.79
CA LYS A 28 -24.98 -9.02 -9.28
C LYS A 28 -24.69 -9.11 -7.79
N VAL A 29 -25.60 -8.54 -6.99
CA VAL A 29 -25.63 -8.77 -5.55
C VAL A 29 -25.84 -10.27 -5.36
N PRO A 30 -25.05 -10.95 -4.52
CA PRO A 30 -25.28 -12.36 -4.24
C PRO A 30 -26.75 -12.60 -3.86
N GLY A 31 -27.48 -13.35 -4.68
CA GLY A 31 -28.91 -13.61 -4.47
C GLY A 31 -29.90 -13.04 -5.48
N THR A 32 -29.47 -12.25 -6.49
CA THR A 32 -30.39 -11.62 -7.47
C THR A 32 -30.35 -12.22 -8.88
N SER A 33 -29.57 -13.25 -9.15
CA SER A 33 -29.54 -13.85 -10.48
C SER A 33 -30.62 -14.95 -10.64
N GLY A 34 -31.63 -14.65 -11.41
CA GLY A 34 -32.49 -15.65 -12.06
C GLY A 34 -31.73 -16.40 -13.16
N GLY A 35 -30.62 -17.01 -12.84
CA GLY A 35 -29.82 -17.90 -13.67
C GLY A 35 -29.47 -19.12 -12.84
N THR A 36 -29.69 -20.29 -13.40
CA THR A 36 -29.46 -21.64 -12.86
C THR A 36 -27.99 -21.85 -12.44
N SER A 37 -27.53 -21.19 -11.40
CA SER A 37 -26.22 -21.44 -10.81
C SER A 37 -26.35 -21.42 -9.30
N GLY A 38 -26.18 -22.59 -8.70
CA GLY A 38 -26.10 -23.05 -7.32
C GLY A 38 -25.88 -22.05 -6.18
N GLY A 39 -26.57 -20.92 -6.17
CA GLY A 39 -26.83 -20.16 -4.96
C GLY A 39 -27.81 -20.93 -4.10
N SER A 40 -27.72 -20.81 -2.77
CA SER A 40 -28.77 -21.32 -1.88
C SER A 40 -30.14 -20.94 -2.47
N PRO A 41 -31.06 -21.88 -2.65
CA PRO A 41 -32.35 -21.55 -3.24
C PRO A 41 -32.94 -20.40 -2.43
N ALA A 42 -33.50 -19.41 -3.14
CA ALA A 42 -34.30 -18.39 -2.47
C ALA A 42 -35.35 -19.21 -1.63
N PRO A 43 -35.57 -18.82 -0.36
CA PRO A 43 -36.52 -19.54 0.45
C PRO A 43 -37.83 -19.61 -0.32
N GLU A 44 -38.36 -20.79 -0.53
CA GLU A 44 -39.50 -21.09 -1.44
C GLU A 44 -40.78 -20.26 -1.17
N ASN A 45 -40.78 -19.44 -0.09
CA ASN A 45 -41.93 -18.65 0.36
C ASN A 45 -41.52 -17.29 0.93
N VAL A 46 -40.83 -16.42 0.16
CA VAL A 46 -40.70 -15.03 0.54
C VAL A 46 -42.02 -14.32 0.27
N SER A 47 -42.58 -13.64 1.26
CA SER A 47 -43.78 -12.84 1.09
C SER A 47 -43.57 -11.70 0.08
N LYS A 48 -44.58 -11.28 -0.66
CA LYS A 48 -44.48 -10.19 -1.62
C LYS A 48 -44.02 -8.89 -0.96
N ASP A 49 -44.45 -8.63 0.28
CA ASP A 49 -44.00 -7.46 1.06
C ASP A 49 -42.51 -7.52 1.42
N ALA A 50 -42.07 -8.69 1.92
CA ALA A 50 -40.64 -8.87 2.22
C ALA A 50 -39.77 -8.74 0.96
N GLN A 51 -40.22 -9.29 -0.18
CA GLN A 51 -39.49 -9.17 -1.44
C GLN A 51 -39.42 -7.70 -1.93
N ALA A 52 -40.52 -6.95 -1.81
CA ALA A 52 -40.54 -5.53 -2.20
C ALA A 52 -39.56 -4.71 -1.36
N LYS A 53 -39.54 -4.92 -0.03
CA LYS A 53 -38.60 -4.24 0.88
C LYS A 53 -37.14 -4.66 0.62
N PHE A 54 -36.91 -5.94 0.35
CA PHE A 54 -35.60 -6.44 -0.03
C PHE A 54 -35.08 -5.77 -1.29
N ASN A 55 -35.92 -5.64 -2.33
CA ASN A 55 -35.55 -4.96 -3.56
C ASN A 55 -35.26 -3.47 -3.33
N ALA A 56 -36.06 -2.79 -2.50
CA ALA A 56 -35.76 -1.41 -2.10
C ALA A 56 -34.41 -1.26 -1.40
N GLY A 57 -34.04 -2.22 -0.56
CA GLY A 57 -32.71 -2.29 0.04
C GLY A 57 -31.59 -2.48 -0.98
N LEU A 58 -31.81 -3.33 -2.00
CA LEU A 58 -30.85 -3.54 -3.09
C LEU A 58 -30.69 -2.30 -3.95
N ASP A 59 -31.78 -1.64 -4.32
CA ASP A 59 -31.74 -0.42 -5.12
C ASP A 59 -30.95 0.69 -4.41
N ALA A 60 -31.23 0.88 -3.10
CA ALA A 60 -30.49 1.85 -2.28
C ALA A 60 -29.00 1.47 -2.15
N PHE A 61 -28.69 0.18 -1.96
CA PHE A 61 -27.31 -0.30 -1.91
C PHE A 61 -26.55 0.01 -3.20
N ILE A 62 -27.16 -0.29 -4.36
CA ILE A 62 -26.58 -0.02 -5.68
C ILE A 62 -26.41 1.48 -5.93
N GLU A 63 -27.36 2.31 -5.50
CA GLU A 63 -27.29 3.77 -5.62
C GLU A 63 -26.09 4.32 -4.86
N HIS A 64 -25.91 3.93 -3.59
CA HIS A 64 -24.77 4.36 -2.77
C HIS A 64 -23.43 3.79 -3.26
N ASP A 65 -23.40 2.55 -3.80
CA ASP A 65 -22.19 2.01 -4.44
C ASP A 65 -21.80 2.81 -5.69
N LYS A 66 -22.78 3.21 -6.53
CA LYS A 66 -22.54 4.05 -7.73
C LYS A 66 -22.07 5.48 -7.36
N ALA A 67 -22.68 6.06 -6.32
CA ALA A 67 -22.33 7.39 -5.82
C ALA A 67 -21.01 7.42 -5.05
N ASN A 68 -20.53 6.26 -4.57
CA ASN A 68 -19.37 6.12 -3.68
C ASN A 68 -19.47 7.03 -2.44
N ASP A 69 -20.67 7.20 -1.89
CA ASP A 69 -21.02 8.13 -0.81
C ASP A 69 -21.31 7.44 0.53
N TRP A 70 -20.79 6.22 0.71
CA TRP A 70 -20.95 5.45 1.93
C TRP A 70 -20.41 6.21 3.16
N ASN A 71 -21.28 6.36 4.15
CA ASN A 71 -21.01 6.92 5.46
C ASN A 71 -21.90 6.23 6.49
N GLU A 72 -21.69 6.48 7.78
CA GLU A 72 -22.40 5.79 8.86
C GLU A 72 -23.93 5.91 8.72
N ALA A 73 -24.45 7.08 8.34
CA ALA A 73 -25.89 7.29 8.17
C ALA A 73 -26.46 6.48 6.99
N ASN A 74 -25.76 6.48 5.84
CA ASN A 74 -26.17 5.72 4.66
C ASN A 74 -26.11 4.20 4.91
N CYS A 75 -25.08 3.71 5.59
CA CYS A 75 -24.99 2.30 5.97
C CYS A 75 -26.13 1.89 6.90
N ALA A 76 -26.44 2.69 7.92
CA ALA A 76 -27.55 2.42 8.81
C ALA A 76 -28.90 2.43 8.08
N LYS A 77 -29.10 3.37 7.17
CA LYS A 77 -30.32 3.47 6.35
C LYS A 77 -30.50 2.24 5.46
N VAL A 78 -29.45 1.85 4.71
CA VAL A 78 -29.52 0.70 3.80
C VAL A 78 -29.70 -0.61 4.60
N ALA A 79 -28.96 -0.78 5.71
CA ALA A 79 -29.14 -1.93 6.58
C ALA A 79 -30.56 -2.00 7.15
N GLY A 80 -31.16 -0.86 7.51
CA GLY A 80 -32.53 -0.75 7.98
C GLY A 80 -33.55 -1.23 6.96
N LEU A 81 -33.37 -0.92 5.67
CA LEU A 81 -34.26 -1.41 4.59
C LEU A 81 -34.23 -2.94 4.49
N PHE A 82 -33.09 -3.57 4.67
CA PHE A 82 -32.99 -5.02 4.73
C PHE A 82 -33.59 -5.59 6.02
N ASP A 83 -33.43 -4.91 7.16
CA ASP A 83 -34.08 -5.30 8.43
C ASP A 83 -35.61 -5.22 8.33
N ASP A 84 -36.16 -4.25 7.61
CA ASP A 84 -37.59 -4.16 7.29
C ASP A 84 -38.07 -5.37 6.47
N ALA A 85 -37.25 -5.84 5.54
CA ALA A 85 -37.55 -7.06 4.78
C ALA A 85 -37.54 -8.30 5.67
N VAL A 86 -36.58 -8.41 6.60
CA VAL A 86 -36.54 -9.48 7.62
C VAL A 86 -37.79 -9.45 8.50
N ALA A 87 -38.18 -8.26 8.97
CA ALA A 87 -39.39 -8.11 9.78
C ALA A 87 -40.64 -8.50 9.02
N ALA A 88 -40.79 -8.14 7.74
CA ALA A 88 -41.88 -8.52 6.87
C ALA A 88 -41.97 -10.02 6.64
N GLN A 89 -40.84 -10.74 6.78
CA GLN A 89 -40.72 -12.19 6.69
C GLN A 89 -40.75 -12.87 8.07
N LYS A 90 -41.30 -12.20 9.09
CA LYS A 90 -41.45 -12.71 10.46
C LYS A 90 -40.10 -13.03 11.14
N GLY A 91 -39.04 -12.29 10.80
CA GLY A 91 -37.74 -12.42 11.43
C GLY A 91 -36.80 -13.45 10.81
N HIS A 92 -37.15 -14.12 9.73
CA HIS A 92 -36.34 -15.17 9.10
C HIS A 92 -36.13 -14.88 7.61
N PHE A 93 -35.07 -14.17 7.28
CA PHE A 93 -34.69 -13.89 5.90
C PHE A 93 -33.16 -13.74 5.81
N ALA A 94 -32.45 -14.88 5.83
CA ALA A 94 -30.98 -14.93 5.88
C ALA A 94 -30.30 -14.04 4.82
N GLN A 95 -30.87 -13.98 3.62
CA GLN A 95 -30.34 -13.19 2.51
C GLN A 95 -30.44 -11.68 2.77
N ALA A 96 -31.56 -11.21 3.33
CA ALA A 96 -31.71 -9.81 3.71
C ALA A 96 -30.78 -9.46 4.89
N THR A 97 -30.73 -10.31 5.91
CA THR A 97 -29.81 -10.16 7.03
C THR A 97 -28.35 -10.09 6.57
N PHE A 98 -27.96 -10.93 5.62
CA PHE A 98 -26.61 -10.90 5.03
C PHE A 98 -26.32 -9.58 4.30
N ASN A 99 -27.27 -9.09 3.49
CA ASN A 99 -27.08 -7.80 2.78
C ASN A 99 -27.03 -6.60 3.74
N ALA A 100 -27.74 -6.64 4.87
CA ALA A 100 -27.55 -5.65 5.95
C ALA A 100 -26.11 -5.69 6.50
N GLY A 101 -25.53 -6.87 6.65
CA GLY A 101 -24.12 -7.04 7.01
C GLY A 101 -23.17 -6.43 5.98
N LEU A 102 -23.43 -6.64 4.69
CA LEU A 102 -22.62 -6.01 3.62
C LEU A 102 -22.71 -4.48 3.65
N ALA A 103 -23.89 -3.91 3.97
CA ALA A 103 -24.03 -2.46 4.12
C ALA A 103 -23.12 -1.93 5.25
N PHE A 104 -23.05 -2.58 6.39
CA PHE A 104 -22.13 -2.20 7.48
C PHE A 104 -20.66 -2.36 7.09
N GLN A 105 -20.30 -3.37 6.28
CA GLN A 105 -18.94 -3.50 5.74
C GLN A 105 -18.51 -2.30 4.91
N ARG A 106 -19.41 -1.67 4.15
CA ARG A 106 -19.12 -0.46 3.35
C ARG A 106 -18.64 0.71 4.21
N CYS A 107 -19.05 0.75 5.47
CA CYS A 107 -18.66 1.80 6.42
C CYS A 107 -17.55 1.34 7.39
N ASN A 108 -16.94 0.19 7.16
CA ASN A 108 -15.95 -0.44 8.05
C ASN A 108 -16.48 -0.69 9.49
N ASP A 109 -17.80 -0.84 9.65
CA ASP A 109 -18.39 -1.27 10.92
C ASP A 109 -18.35 -2.80 11.02
N ASP A 110 -17.14 -3.31 11.25
CA ASP A 110 -16.87 -4.75 11.30
C ASP A 110 -17.69 -5.46 12.39
N ALA A 111 -17.99 -4.78 13.50
CA ALA A 111 -18.75 -5.36 14.60
C ALA A 111 -20.22 -5.63 14.19
N LYS A 112 -20.89 -4.63 13.62
CA LYS A 112 -22.26 -4.80 13.15
C LYS A 112 -22.34 -5.75 11.94
N ALA A 113 -21.39 -5.65 11.01
CA ALA A 113 -21.32 -6.56 9.87
C ALA A 113 -21.24 -8.03 10.32
N LYS A 114 -20.31 -8.35 11.22
CA LYS A 114 -20.13 -9.69 11.77
C LYS A 114 -21.40 -10.18 12.48
N ALA A 115 -22.01 -9.35 13.33
CA ALA A 115 -23.26 -9.69 14.03
C ALA A 115 -24.38 -10.06 13.05
N LYS A 116 -24.50 -9.34 11.90
CA LYS A 116 -25.46 -9.66 10.85
C LYS A 116 -25.14 -10.97 10.14
N PHE A 117 -23.87 -11.27 9.86
CA PHE A 117 -23.48 -12.55 9.26
C PHE A 117 -23.74 -13.73 10.22
N ASP A 118 -23.43 -13.57 11.50
CA ASP A 118 -23.77 -14.55 12.54
C ASP A 118 -25.29 -14.77 12.63
N GLN A 119 -26.09 -13.71 12.51
CA GLN A 119 -27.55 -13.79 12.50
C GLN A 119 -28.06 -14.51 11.25
N ALA A 120 -27.51 -14.20 10.06
CA ALA A 120 -27.88 -14.88 8.83
C ALA A 120 -27.65 -16.41 8.91
N LEU A 121 -26.59 -16.86 9.61
CA LEU A 121 -26.34 -18.28 9.86
C LEU A 121 -27.28 -18.91 10.90
N LYS A 122 -27.84 -18.12 11.83
CA LYS A 122 -28.92 -18.64 12.71
C LYS A 122 -30.21 -18.85 11.95
N ASP A 123 -30.49 -17.99 10.96
CA ASP A 123 -31.66 -18.10 10.10
C ASP A 123 -31.53 -19.23 9.09
N ASP A 124 -30.36 -19.39 8.48
CA ASP A 124 -29.99 -20.48 7.58
C ASP A 124 -28.56 -20.98 7.85
N PRO A 125 -28.38 -22.09 8.58
CA PRO A 125 -27.04 -22.64 8.86
C PRO A 125 -26.27 -23.09 7.60
N LYS A 126 -26.92 -23.22 6.44
CA LYS A 126 -26.31 -23.57 5.16
C LYS A 126 -26.01 -22.34 4.29
N PHE A 127 -26.21 -21.12 4.81
CA PHE A 127 -25.99 -19.91 4.03
C PHE A 127 -24.48 -19.66 3.80
N HIS A 128 -23.96 -20.24 2.72
CA HIS A 128 -22.53 -20.28 2.41
C HIS A 128 -21.88 -18.91 2.31
N HIS A 129 -22.61 -17.88 1.87
CA HIS A 129 -22.09 -16.51 1.75
C HIS A 129 -21.72 -15.92 3.11
N ALA A 130 -22.56 -16.09 4.13
CA ALA A 130 -22.25 -15.61 5.47
C ALA A 130 -21.07 -16.36 6.10
N ARG A 131 -20.98 -17.69 5.90
CA ARG A 131 -19.81 -18.47 6.35
C ARG A 131 -18.52 -18.00 5.70
N ALA A 132 -18.53 -17.67 4.40
CA ALA A 132 -17.38 -17.12 3.71
C ALA A 132 -16.94 -15.79 4.32
N GLN A 133 -17.88 -14.88 4.63
CA GLN A 133 -17.55 -13.61 5.27
C GLN A 133 -16.96 -13.79 6.67
N LEU A 134 -17.54 -14.68 7.47
CA LEU A 134 -17.02 -14.94 8.82
C LEU A 134 -15.61 -15.56 8.78
N ALA A 135 -15.31 -16.42 7.80
CA ALA A 135 -13.96 -16.94 7.60
C ALA A 135 -12.94 -15.81 7.27
N LEU A 136 -13.34 -14.77 6.50
CA LEU A 136 -12.53 -13.60 6.26
C LEU A 136 -12.27 -12.80 7.56
N TYR A 137 -13.30 -12.60 8.38
CA TYR A 137 -13.16 -11.92 9.67
C TYR A 137 -12.29 -12.70 10.65
N GLN A 138 -12.39 -14.03 10.65
CA GLN A 138 -11.52 -14.89 11.46
C GLN A 138 -10.06 -14.71 11.04
N TYR A 139 -9.78 -14.78 9.75
CA TYR A 139 -8.43 -14.54 9.24
C TYR A 139 -7.91 -13.15 9.56
N LYS A 140 -8.76 -12.12 9.47
CA LYS A 140 -8.39 -10.74 9.85
C LYS A 140 -7.96 -10.65 11.31
N ALA A 141 -8.56 -11.46 12.18
CA ALA A 141 -8.30 -11.46 13.61
C ALA A 141 -7.03 -12.23 14.01
N ASP A 142 -6.78 -13.40 13.39
CA ASP A 142 -5.71 -14.32 13.80
C ASP A 142 -4.56 -14.45 12.80
N GLY A 143 -4.76 -14.04 11.54
CA GLY A 143 -3.77 -14.16 10.46
C GLY A 143 -3.40 -15.60 10.10
N ASN A 144 -4.25 -16.58 10.46
CA ASN A 144 -3.96 -17.99 10.27
C ASN A 144 -4.49 -18.48 8.91
N GLU A 145 -3.57 -18.63 7.94
CA GLU A 145 -3.90 -19.08 6.59
C GLU A 145 -4.46 -20.52 6.57
N ASP A 146 -3.96 -21.42 7.42
CA ASP A 146 -4.42 -22.81 7.44
C ASP A 146 -5.89 -22.92 7.86
N THR A 147 -6.26 -22.18 8.91
CA THR A 147 -7.65 -22.09 9.37
C THR A 147 -8.55 -21.47 8.31
N ALA A 148 -8.08 -20.37 7.69
CA ALA A 148 -8.83 -19.67 6.66
C ALA A 148 -9.04 -20.54 5.40
N ILE A 149 -8.00 -21.25 4.95
CA ILE A 149 -8.09 -22.20 3.83
C ILE A 149 -9.08 -23.32 4.15
N SER A 150 -8.98 -23.93 5.33
CA SER A 150 -9.86 -25.03 5.74
C SER A 150 -11.32 -24.59 5.80
N ALA A 151 -11.62 -23.45 6.42
CA ALA A 151 -12.96 -22.88 6.50
C ALA A 151 -13.52 -22.54 5.11
N MET A 152 -12.72 -21.90 4.26
CA MET A 152 -13.15 -21.52 2.92
C MET A 152 -13.30 -22.73 1.99
N GLN A 153 -12.45 -23.75 2.14
CA GLN A 153 -12.56 -25.02 1.41
C GLN A 153 -13.89 -25.72 1.75
N GLN A 154 -14.30 -25.74 3.01
CA GLN A 154 -15.58 -26.27 3.42
C GLN A 154 -16.75 -25.50 2.78
N VAL A 155 -16.67 -24.15 2.78
CA VAL A 155 -17.69 -23.31 2.12
C VAL A 155 -17.80 -23.62 0.63
N VAL A 156 -16.66 -23.74 -0.06
CA VAL A 156 -16.62 -24.04 -1.50
C VAL A 156 -17.18 -25.42 -1.80
N THR A 157 -16.84 -26.42 -0.97
CA THR A 157 -17.32 -27.79 -1.14
C THR A 157 -18.82 -27.88 -0.90
N ASP A 158 -19.32 -27.30 0.20
CA ASP A 158 -20.76 -27.32 0.54
C ASP A 158 -21.60 -26.56 -0.50
N ALA A 159 -21.04 -25.52 -1.10
CA ALA A 159 -21.62 -24.77 -2.22
C ALA A 159 -21.44 -25.49 -3.57
N GLN A 160 -20.98 -26.74 -3.59
CA GLN A 160 -20.72 -27.52 -4.81
C GLN A 160 -19.87 -26.76 -5.84
N PHE A 161 -18.89 -26.00 -5.36
CA PHE A 161 -18.00 -25.14 -6.16
C PHE A 161 -18.72 -24.04 -6.98
N GLN A 162 -19.94 -23.67 -6.61
CA GLN A 162 -20.71 -22.64 -7.32
C GLN A 162 -20.61 -21.23 -6.68
N ASN A 163 -20.01 -21.12 -5.49
CA ASN A 163 -19.84 -19.84 -4.82
C ASN A 163 -18.59 -19.13 -5.36
N VAL A 164 -18.77 -18.27 -6.37
CA VAL A 164 -17.67 -17.55 -7.05
C VAL A 164 -16.84 -16.70 -6.09
N PRO A 165 -17.41 -15.86 -5.19
CA PRO A 165 -16.62 -15.13 -4.18
C PRO A 165 -15.79 -16.04 -3.28
N ALA A 166 -16.34 -17.18 -2.83
CA ALA A 166 -15.62 -18.12 -1.98
C ALA A 166 -14.44 -18.78 -2.72
N LEU A 167 -14.60 -19.13 -4.00
CA LEU A 167 -13.52 -19.65 -4.84
C LEU A 167 -12.36 -18.64 -4.94
N VAL A 168 -12.67 -17.36 -5.15
CA VAL A 168 -11.66 -16.31 -5.24
C VAL A 168 -10.96 -16.09 -3.90
N ASN A 169 -11.71 -16.07 -2.79
CA ASN A 169 -11.14 -15.92 -1.46
C ASN A 169 -10.26 -17.11 -1.07
N LEU A 170 -10.69 -18.34 -1.40
CA LEU A 170 -9.87 -19.54 -1.21
C LEU A 170 -8.56 -19.44 -1.99
N ALA A 171 -8.62 -19.01 -3.25
CA ALA A 171 -7.43 -18.82 -4.06
C ALA A 171 -6.49 -17.76 -3.47
N MET A 172 -7.01 -16.67 -2.91
CA MET A 172 -6.22 -15.65 -2.24
C MET A 172 -5.47 -16.20 -1.03
N PHE A 173 -6.14 -16.98 -0.17
CA PHE A 173 -5.49 -17.61 0.98
C PHE A 173 -4.44 -18.63 0.57
N GLN A 174 -4.71 -19.43 -0.47
CA GLN A 174 -3.73 -20.38 -1.02
C GLN A 174 -2.50 -19.65 -1.59
N MET A 175 -2.69 -18.56 -2.33
CA MET A 175 -1.59 -17.73 -2.81
C MET A 175 -0.79 -17.09 -1.68
N ALA A 176 -1.44 -16.77 -0.56
CA ALA A 176 -0.80 -16.18 0.62
C ALA A 176 0.08 -17.20 1.33
N ARG A 177 -0.44 -18.40 1.60
CA ARG A 177 0.28 -19.49 2.25
C ARG A 177 1.44 -20.00 1.37
N ASP A 178 1.19 -20.15 0.07
CA ASP A 178 2.16 -20.62 -0.95
C ASP A 178 2.94 -21.85 -0.48
N GLY A 179 2.21 -22.83 0.05
CA GLY A 179 2.75 -24.05 0.66
C GLY A 179 2.36 -25.32 -0.08
N ALA A 180 2.72 -26.45 0.54
CA ALA A 180 2.24 -27.75 0.12
C ALA A 180 0.75 -27.89 0.49
N THR A 181 0.02 -28.61 -0.34
CA THR A 181 -1.40 -28.90 -0.10
C THR A 181 -1.61 -30.40 0.09
N GLY A 182 -2.62 -30.77 0.90
CA GLY A 182 -3.09 -32.15 1.00
C GLY A 182 -4.16 -32.51 -0.04
N GLN A 183 -4.47 -31.63 -0.99
CA GLN A 183 -5.50 -31.86 -2.00
C GLN A 183 -4.96 -32.76 -3.13
N GLN A 184 -5.77 -33.71 -3.58
CA GLN A 184 -5.37 -34.68 -4.62
C GLN A 184 -5.28 -34.06 -6.02
N ASP A 185 -6.05 -33.00 -6.28
CA ASP A 185 -6.18 -32.41 -7.63
C ASP A 185 -5.14 -31.36 -7.94
N CYS A 186 -4.31 -30.91 -7.00
CA CYS A 186 -3.27 -29.90 -7.22
C CYS A 186 -2.05 -30.20 -6.34
N LYS A 187 -0.87 -29.95 -6.87
CA LYS A 187 0.42 -30.30 -6.23
C LYS A 187 0.82 -29.33 -5.10
N ASP A 188 0.38 -28.07 -5.21
CA ASP A 188 0.70 -26.99 -4.29
C ASP A 188 -0.43 -25.94 -4.26
N ASP A 189 -0.36 -25.03 -3.30
CA ASP A 189 -1.34 -23.96 -3.14
C ASP A 189 -1.48 -23.06 -4.36
N MET A 190 -0.39 -22.78 -5.05
CA MET A 190 -0.40 -21.93 -6.24
C MET A 190 -1.19 -22.62 -7.39
N GLU A 191 -1.03 -23.92 -7.57
CA GLU A 191 -1.81 -24.65 -8.56
C GLU A 191 -3.30 -24.74 -8.18
N CYS A 192 -3.60 -24.96 -6.89
CA CYS A 192 -4.98 -24.94 -6.39
C CYS A 192 -5.63 -23.58 -6.60
N ALA A 193 -4.93 -22.50 -6.26
CA ALA A 193 -5.41 -21.12 -6.45
C ALA A 193 -5.75 -20.85 -7.93
N LYS A 194 -4.87 -21.22 -8.86
CA LYS A 194 -5.12 -21.08 -10.29
C LYS A 194 -6.41 -21.79 -10.71
N LYS A 195 -6.58 -23.05 -10.29
CA LYS A 195 -7.77 -23.85 -10.63
C LYS A 195 -9.04 -23.21 -10.09
N ASN A 196 -9.02 -22.70 -8.85
CA ASN A 196 -10.16 -22.03 -8.25
C ASN A 196 -10.52 -20.72 -8.97
N LEU A 197 -9.51 -19.92 -9.37
CA LEU A 197 -9.72 -18.69 -10.15
C LEU A 197 -10.28 -18.98 -11.54
N GLN A 198 -9.76 -20.02 -12.22
CA GLN A 198 -10.27 -20.45 -13.52
C GLN A 198 -11.72 -20.96 -13.41
N ARG A 199 -12.06 -21.71 -12.35
CA ARG A 199 -13.42 -22.16 -12.08
C ARG A 199 -14.35 -20.98 -11.80
N ALA A 200 -13.91 -19.99 -11.01
CA ALA A 200 -14.67 -18.78 -10.75
C ALA A 200 -15.03 -18.04 -12.06
N LEU A 201 -14.05 -17.89 -12.97
CA LEU A 201 -14.25 -17.25 -14.27
C LEU A 201 -15.07 -18.10 -15.26
N ALA A 202 -15.08 -19.44 -15.11
CA ALA A 202 -15.95 -20.32 -15.90
C ALA A 202 -17.42 -20.21 -15.49
N ILE A 203 -17.70 -19.88 -14.21
CA ILE A 203 -19.05 -19.68 -13.69
C ILE A 203 -19.54 -18.26 -13.98
N ASP A 204 -18.69 -17.27 -13.71
CA ASP A 204 -18.99 -15.85 -13.96
C ASP A 204 -17.79 -15.19 -14.67
N ASP A 205 -17.87 -15.11 -15.98
CA ASP A 205 -16.85 -14.57 -16.85
C ASP A 205 -16.75 -13.03 -16.80
N ALA A 206 -17.61 -12.38 -16.01
CA ALA A 206 -17.58 -10.95 -15.73
C ALA A 206 -17.13 -10.62 -14.30
N TYR A 207 -16.82 -11.61 -13.47
CA TYR A 207 -16.44 -11.39 -12.08
C TYR A 207 -15.04 -10.77 -11.96
N MET A 208 -14.98 -9.46 -11.87
CA MET A 208 -13.74 -8.66 -11.89
C MET A 208 -12.71 -9.04 -10.80
N PRO A 209 -13.13 -9.38 -9.55
CA PRO A 209 -12.17 -9.84 -8.54
C PRO A 209 -11.40 -11.09 -8.95
N ALA A 210 -12.00 -12.04 -9.69
CA ALA A 210 -11.31 -13.24 -10.18
C ALA A 210 -10.25 -12.88 -11.23
N PHE A 211 -10.54 -11.95 -12.15
CA PHE A 211 -9.53 -11.44 -13.10
C PHE A 211 -8.37 -10.78 -12.38
N ASN A 212 -8.65 -9.94 -11.40
CA ASN A 212 -7.61 -9.24 -10.63
C ASN A 212 -6.70 -10.23 -9.90
N GLN A 213 -7.29 -11.23 -9.23
CA GLN A 213 -6.51 -12.26 -8.54
C GLN A 213 -5.74 -13.16 -9.51
N LEU A 214 -6.28 -13.46 -10.69
CA LEU A 214 -5.56 -14.23 -11.69
C LEU A 214 -4.35 -13.44 -12.25
N ALA A 215 -4.48 -12.14 -12.44
CA ALA A 215 -3.36 -11.28 -12.81
C ALA A 215 -2.29 -11.23 -11.70
N LEU A 216 -2.70 -11.09 -10.43
CA LEU A 216 -1.81 -11.15 -9.27
C LEU A 216 -1.15 -12.52 -9.12
N TYR A 217 -1.84 -13.62 -9.44
CA TYR A 217 -1.26 -14.96 -9.48
C TYR A 217 -0.06 -15.04 -10.43
N TYR A 218 -0.22 -14.60 -11.68
CA TYR A 218 0.88 -14.61 -12.65
C TYR A 218 2.01 -13.64 -12.25
N PHE A 219 1.67 -12.48 -11.69
CA PHE A 219 2.63 -11.52 -11.17
C PHE A 219 3.47 -12.11 -10.01
N GLN A 220 2.83 -12.78 -9.05
CA GLN A 220 3.51 -13.43 -7.94
C GLN A 220 4.40 -14.58 -8.43
N LEU A 221 3.94 -15.37 -9.39
CA LEU A 221 4.70 -16.45 -10.00
C LEU A 221 5.97 -15.92 -10.71
N ALA A 222 5.86 -14.79 -11.42
CA ALA A 222 7.01 -14.13 -12.05
C ALA A 222 8.04 -13.70 -11.00
N LYS A 223 7.60 -13.08 -9.92
CA LYS A 223 8.49 -12.65 -8.80
C LYS A 223 9.15 -13.83 -8.09
N LYS A 224 8.42 -14.91 -7.86
CA LYS A 224 8.95 -16.13 -7.24
C LYS A 224 10.05 -16.74 -8.08
N ARG A 225 9.87 -16.83 -9.39
CA ARG A 225 10.87 -17.34 -10.34
C ARG A 225 12.11 -16.43 -10.39
N ALA A 226 11.93 -15.12 -10.46
CA ALA A 226 13.03 -14.15 -10.42
C ALA A 226 13.86 -14.26 -9.12
N GLY A 227 13.22 -14.43 -7.98
CA GLY A 227 13.89 -14.66 -6.69
C GLY A 227 14.70 -15.95 -6.65
N ALA A 228 14.17 -17.05 -7.23
CA ALA A 228 14.88 -18.32 -7.32
C ALA A 228 16.13 -18.23 -8.21
N VAL A 229 16.09 -17.41 -9.27
CA VAL A 229 17.24 -17.13 -10.15
C VAL A 229 18.32 -16.36 -9.40
N LYS A 230 17.94 -15.29 -8.70
CA LYS A 230 18.90 -14.48 -7.93
C LYS A 230 19.62 -15.30 -6.87
N GLY A 231 18.93 -16.23 -6.18
CA GLY A 231 19.52 -17.13 -5.22
C GLY A 231 20.54 -18.12 -5.81
N LYS A 232 20.31 -18.58 -7.05
CA LYS A 232 21.26 -19.46 -7.78
C LYS A 232 22.42 -18.67 -8.39
N ALA A 233 22.16 -17.44 -8.85
CA ALA A 233 23.17 -16.55 -9.42
C ALA A 233 24.26 -16.16 -8.41
N ALA A 234 23.92 -16.05 -7.13
CA ALA A 234 24.89 -15.77 -6.08
C ALA A 234 25.90 -16.90 -5.83
N LYS A 235 25.66 -18.10 -6.35
CA LYS A 235 26.47 -19.31 -6.07
C LYS A 235 27.41 -19.78 -7.20
N GLY A 236 27.48 -19.13 -8.36
CA GLY A 236 28.39 -19.60 -9.42
C GLY A 236 28.49 -18.71 -10.68
N ARG A 237 29.68 -18.72 -11.28
CA ARG A 237 30.09 -17.91 -12.46
C ARG A 237 29.49 -18.31 -13.82
N GLN A 238 28.56 -19.27 -13.90
CA GLN A 238 27.95 -19.75 -15.17
C GLN A 238 26.60 -19.09 -15.49
N ILE A 239 26.49 -17.78 -15.31
CA ILE A 239 25.21 -17.09 -15.10
C ILE A 239 24.62 -16.49 -16.37
N ILE A 240 25.41 -16.26 -17.43
CA ILE A 240 24.95 -15.43 -18.57
C ILE A 240 23.92 -16.18 -19.43
N THR A 241 24.06 -17.48 -19.62
CA THR A 241 23.14 -18.29 -20.44
C THR A 241 21.84 -18.68 -19.71
N HIS A 242 21.92 -18.95 -18.39
CA HIS A 242 20.74 -19.28 -17.59
C HIS A 242 19.93 -18.05 -17.18
N ALA A 243 20.57 -16.91 -16.93
CA ALA A 243 19.90 -15.66 -16.63
C ALA A 243 19.05 -15.16 -17.80
N SER A 244 19.46 -15.37 -19.05
CA SER A 244 18.70 -14.95 -20.22
C SER A 244 17.45 -15.80 -20.45
N THR A 245 17.51 -17.12 -20.24
CA THR A 245 16.36 -18.03 -20.37
C THR A 245 15.38 -17.89 -19.21
N GLN A 246 15.87 -17.66 -18.02
CA GLN A 246 15.03 -17.48 -16.84
C GLN A 246 14.42 -16.08 -16.77
N LYS A 247 15.13 -15.06 -17.25
CA LYS A 247 14.57 -13.71 -17.45
C LYS A 247 13.42 -13.71 -18.46
N ARG A 248 13.50 -14.56 -19.51
CA ARG A 248 12.37 -14.76 -20.42
C ARG A 248 11.16 -15.43 -19.77
N ALA A 249 11.36 -16.40 -18.88
CA ALA A 249 10.27 -17.03 -18.15
C ALA A 249 9.55 -16.05 -17.22
N ASP A 250 10.30 -15.15 -16.56
CA ASP A 250 9.73 -14.10 -15.71
C ASP A 250 8.94 -13.08 -16.54
N VAL A 251 9.48 -12.65 -17.67
CA VAL A 251 8.80 -11.76 -18.63
C VAL A 251 7.53 -12.42 -19.17
N GLN A 252 7.56 -13.72 -19.51
CA GLN A 252 6.36 -14.43 -19.97
C GLN A 252 5.22 -14.42 -18.94
N GLN A 253 5.53 -14.64 -17.65
CA GLN A 253 4.50 -14.58 -16.61
C GLN A 253 3.96 -13.16 -16.44
N LEU A 254 4.82 -12.13 -16.52
CA LEU A 254 4.40 -10.73 -16.49
C LEU A 254 3.53 -10.36 -17.69
N GLU A 255 3.87 -10.86 -18.89
CA GLU A 255 3.07 -10.66 -20.10
C GLU A 255 1.70 -11.35 -20.01
N LEU A 256 1.64 -12.57 -19.45
CA LEU A 256 0.36 -13.23 -19.15
C LEU A 256 -0.47 -12.43 -18.15
N ALA A 257 0.13 -11.92 -17.08
CA ALA A 257 -0.53 -11.05 -16.13
C ALA A 257 -1.08 -9.77 -16.80
N ALA A 258 -0.28 -9.13 -17.67
CA ALA A 258 -0.69 -7.96 -18.42
C ALA A 258 -1.83 -8.26 -19.41
N LEU A 259 -1.83 -9.43 -20.04
CA LEU A 259 -2.92 -9.88 -20.90
C LEU A 259 -4.22 -10.05 -20.12
N VAL A 260 -4.17 -10.67 -18.94
CA VAL A 260 -5.33 -10.80 -18.04
C VAL A 260 -5.88 -9.43 -17.65
N CYS A 261 -5.00 -8.48 -17.27
CA CYS A 261 -5.42 -7.10 -16.98
C CYS A 261 -6.09 -6.44 -18.18
N SER A 262 -5.52 -6.60 -19.37
CA SER A 262 -6.08 -6.02 -20.61
C SER A 262 -7.45 -6.60 -20.95
N GLN A 263 -7.67 -7.90 -20.73
CA GLN A 263 -8.98 -8.53 -20.90
C GLN A 263 -9.99 -8.00 -19.88
N ALA A 264 -9.61 -7.88 -18.61
CA ALA A 264 -10.44 -7.36 -17.55
C ALA A 264 -10.85 -5.89 -17.81
N ILE A 265 -9.90 -5.04 -18.20
CA ILE A 265 -10.16 -3.61 -18.51
C ILE A 265 -11.14 -3.48 -19.68
N ARG A 266 -11.07 -4.34 -20.69
CA ARG A 266 -12.06 -4.37 -21.78
C ARG A 266 -13.46 -4.73 -21.31
N LYS A 267 -13.58 -5.60 -20.30
CA LYS A 267 -14.89 -5.97 -19.71
C LYS A 267 -15.43 -4.88 -18.79
N ASN A 268 -14.57 -4.32 -17.95
CA ASN A 268 -14.92 -3.22 -17.02
C ASN A 268 -13.74 -2.28 -16.81
N ALA A 269 -13.73 -1.17 -17.55
CA ALA A 269 -12.69 -0.13 -17.46
C ALA A 269 -12.74 0.67 -16.14
N ASN A 270 -13.83 0.59 -15.38
CA ASN A 270 -14.02 1.36 -14.14
C ASN A 270 -13.65 0.55 -12.87
N TYR A 271 -13.12 -0.64 -13.02
CA TYR A 271 -12.68 -1.45 -11.89
C TYR A 271 -11.27 -1.04 -11.43
N ALA A 272 -11.18 -0.15 -10.43
CA ALA A 272 -9.92 0.42 -9.94
C ALA A 272 -8.82 -0.61 -9.60
N PRO A 273 -9.11 -1.76 -8.93
CA PRO A 273 -8.08 -2.73 -8.56
C PRO A 273 -7.30 -3.30 -9.75
N ILE A 274 -7.95 -3.49 -10.92
CA ILE A 274 -7.23 -4.04 -12.08
C ILE A 274 -6.22 -3.05 -12.66
N HIS A 275 -6.52 -1.74 -12.61
CA HIS A 275 -5.57 -0.71 -13.03
C HIS A 275 -4.37 -0.64 -12.07
N ASN A 276 -4.60 -0.78 -10.76
CA ASN A 276 -3.52 -0.87 -9.79
C ASN A 276 -2.62 -2.09 -10.06
N THR A 277 -3.21 -3.26 -10.32
CA THR A 277 -2.47 -4.48 -10.67
C THR A 277 -1.72 -4.32 -11.99
N ALA A 278 -2.33 -3.70 -13.00
CA ALA A 278 -1.66 -3.38 -14.27
C ALA A 278 -0.46 -2.46 -14.04
N GLY A 279 -0.58 -1.47 -13.17
CA GLY A 279 0.52 -0.59 -12.79
C GLY A 279 1.70 -1.34 -12.14
N LEU A 280 1.42 -2.29 -11.24
CA LEU A 280 2.45 -3.15 -10.63
C LEU A 280 3.19 -3.97 -11.68
N ILE A 281 2.46 -4.57 -12.63
CA ILE A 281 3.03 -5.39 -13.70
C ILE A 281 3.88 -4.54 -14.64
N GLN A 282 3.38 -3.38 -15.06
CA GLN A 282 4.10 -2.46 -15.94
C GLN A 282 5.39 -1.93 -15.29
N ASN A 283 5.34 -1.65 -13.98
CA ASN A 283 6.52 -1.24 -13.23
C ASN A 283 7.60 -2.35 -13.21
N GLU A 284 7.23 -3.61 -12.99
CA GLU A 284 8.17 -4.74 -13.05
C GLU A 284 8.71 -4.99 -14.48
N LEU A 285 7.93 -4.68 -15.52
CA LEU A 285 8.36 -4.71 -16.91
C LEU A 285 9.27 -3.52 -17.30
N GLY A 286 9.47 -2.55 -16.40
CA GLY A 286 10.21 -1.32 -16.68
C GLY A 286 9.43 -0.30 -17.54
N GLN A 287 8.15 -0.51 -17.73
CA GLN A 287 7.23 0.37 -18.49
C GLN A 287 6.68 1.47 -17.59
N VAL A 288 7.56 2.34 -17.13
CA VAL A 288 7.28 3.27 -16.04
C VAL A 288 6.16 4.25 -16.34
N ASN A 289 6.13 4.84 -17.54
CA ASN A 289 5.07 5.77 -17.93
C ASN A 289 3.69 5.08 -17.91
N GLY A 290 3.65 3.83 -18.36
CA GLY A 290 2.46 3.00 -18.25
C GLY A 290 2.04 2.76 -16.79
N ALA A 291 3.00 2.42 -15.92
CA ALA A 291 2.74 2.21 -14.50
C ALA A 291 2.16 3.47 -13.83
N VAL A 292 2.76 4.65 -14.07
CA VAL A 292 2.24 5.93 -13.56
C VAL A 292 0.81 6.16 -14.02
N SER A 293 0.53 5.98 -15.32
CA SER A 293 -0.82 6.15 -15.88
C SER A 293 -1.83 5.17 -15.27
N ALA A 294 -1.44 3.91 -15.10
CA ALA A 294 -2.32 2.90 -14.53
C ALA A 294 -2.63 3.17 -13.05
N PHE A 295 -1.63 3.52 -12.23
CA PHE A 295 -1.85 3.90 -10.83
C PHE A 295 -2.67 5.19 -10.70
N ALA A 296 -2.41 6.20 -11.56
CA ALA A 296 -3.21 7.42 -11.60
C ALA A 296 -4.69 7.12 -11.91
N THR A 297 -4.94 6.21 -12.87
CA THR A 297 -6.29 5.77 -13.21
C THR A 297 -6.96 5.07 -12.04
N ALA A 298 -6.26 4.14 -11.36
CA ALA A 298 -6.79 3.47 -10.18
C ALA A 298 -7.14 4.46 -9.06
N ALA A 299 -6.23 5.39 -8.75
CA ALA A 299 -6.41 6.42 -7.73
C ALA A 299 -7.52 7.44 -8.07
N LYS A 300 -7.79 7.66 -9.36
CA LYS A 300 -8.90 8.51 -9.85
C LYS A 300 -10.24 7.79 -9.77
N LEU A 301 -10.30 6.52 -10.17
CA LEU A 301 -11.51 5.70 -10.13
C LEU A 301 -11.99 5.45 -8.71
N ASP A 302 -11.04 5.23 -7.79
CA ASP A 302 -11.32 5.10 -6.36
C ASP A 302 -10.35 5.95 -5.54
N PRO A 303 -10.73 7.18 -5.19
CA PRO A 303 -9.90 8.07 -4.36
C PRO A 303 -9.62 7.54 -2.95
N LYS A 304 -10.41 6.58 -2.45
CA LYS A 304 -10.24 5.92 -1.16
C LYS A 304 -9.43 4.61 -1.26
N PHE A 305 -8.90 4.28 -2.44
CA PHE A 305 -8.07 3.11 -2.63
C PHE A 305 -6.63 3.39 -2.15
N PHE A 306 -6.35 3.05 -0.91
CA PHE A 306 -5.09 3.32 -0.23
C PHE A 306 -3.88 2.83 -1.03
N GLU A 307 -3.90 1.58 -1.51
CA GLU A 307 -2.79 0.96 -2.23
C GLU A 307 -2.52 1.66 -3.57
N ALA A 308 -3.55 2.13 -4.26
CA ALA A 308 -3.38 2.90 -5.50
C ALA A 308 -2.74 4.26 -5.23
N GLN A 309 -3.12 4.96 -4.15
CA GLN A 309 -2.48 6.21 -3.73
C GLN A 309 -1.01 5.97 -3.36
N MET A 310 -0.71 4.93 -2.59
CA MET A 310 0.65 4.56 -2.19
C MET A 310 1.54 4.21 -3.40
N ASN A 311 1.03 3.40 -4.33
CA ASN A 311 1.77 2.99 -5.53
C ASN A 311 2.01 4.17 -6.47
N PHE A 312 1.00 5.02 -6.68
CA PHE A 312 1.13 6.24 -7.46
C PHE A 312 2.17 7.19 -6.86
N ALA A 313 2.14 7.37 -5.53
CA ALA A 313 3.11 8.19 -4.81
C ALA A 313 4.54 7.63 -4.94
N ALA A 314 4.73 6.34 -4.71
CA ALA A 314 6.03 5.69 -4.75
C ALA A 314 6.68 5.77 -6.15
N VAL A 315 5.90 5.53 -7.20
CA VAL A 315 6.41 5.64 -8.58
C VAL A 315 6.78 7.08 -8.92
N ASN A 316 5.93 8.07 -8.59
CA ASN A 316 6.26 9.48 -8.83
C ASN A 316 7.51 9.91 -8.04
N LEU A 317 7.66 9.48 -6.79
CA LEU A 317 8.84 9.76 -5.98
C LEU A 317 10.12 9.24 -6.66
N GLY A 318 10.09 8.04 -7.24
CA GLY A 318 11.21 7.45 -7.99
C GLY A 318 11.63 8.28 -9.21
N PHE A 319 10.73 9.04 -9.80
CA PHE A 319 10.97 9.95 -10.95
C PHE A 319 11.05 11.42 -10.56
N ARG A 320 11.24 11.72 -9.28
CA ARG A 320 11.34 13.08 -8.75
C ARG A 320 10.07 13.93 -8.94
N GLY A 321 8.92 13.31 -9.15
CA GLY A 321 7.61 13.94 -9.12
C GLY A 321 7.17 14.19 -7.67
N PHE A 322 7.93 15.01 -6.94
CA PHE A 322 7.78 15.18 -5.50
C PHE A 322 6.42 15.76 -5.08
N GLU A 323 5.88 16.68 -5.85
CA GLU A 323 4.58 17.29 -5.59
C GLU A 323 3.44 16.27 -5.71
N GLN A 324 3.43 15.51 -6.81
CA GLN A 324 2.43 14.45 -7.05
C GLN A 324 2.54 13.34 -5.99
N ALA A 325 3.79 12.96 -5.66
CA ALA A 325 4.04 11.98 -4.60
C ALA A 325 3.54 12.48 -3.24
N GLY A 326 3.86 13.72 -2.86
CA GLY A 326 3.41 14.33 -1.61
C GLY A 326 1.89 14.39 -1.49
N THR A 327 1.21 14.83 -2.55
CA THR A 327 -0.26 14.87 -2.59
C THR A 327 -0.88 13.49 -2.42
N ALA A 328 -0.30 12.45 -3.03
CA ALA A 328 -0.83 11.09 -2.94
C ALA A 328 -0.54 10.46 -1.56
N TYR A 329 0.66 10.69 -0.97
CA TYR A 329 0.94 10.25 0.40
C TYR A 329 0.05 10.96 1.42
N GLN A 330 -0.26 12.24 1.23
CA GLN A 330 -1.19 12.97 2.10
C GLN A 330 -2.58 12.33 2.08
N LYS A 331 -3.09 11.94 0.90
CA LYS A 331 -4.36 11.20 0.77
C LYS A 331 -4.28 9.84 1.45
N ALA A 332 -3.16 9.13 1.30
CA ALA A 332 -2.95 7.85 1.96
C ALA A 332 -2.95 8.00 3.49
N LEU A 333 -2.26 9.00 4.04
CA LEU A 333 -2.24 9.32 5.47
C LEU A 333 -3.61 9.75 6.01
N ALA A 334 -4.43 10.44 5.20
CA ALA A 334 -5.81 10.75 5.59
C ALA A 334 -6.66 9.47 5.77
N MET A 335 -6.37 8.40 5.03
CA MET A 335 -7.04 7.10 5.18
C MET A 335 -6.43 6.24 6.30
N ARG A 336 -5.11 6.26 6.45
CA ARG A 336 -4.36 5.47 7.45
C ARG A 336 -3.29 6.34 8.12
N PRO A 337 -3.69 7.08 9.18
CA PRO A 337 -2.78 8.04 9.84
C PRO A 337 -1.57 7.40 10.54
N ASN A 338 -1.60 6.09 10.77
CA ASN A 338 -0.53 5.34 11.42
C ASN A 338 0.16 4.36 10.45
N ASP A 339 0.29 4.72 9.17
CA ASP A 339 1.04 3.92 8.21
C ASP A 339 2.48 4.38 8.11
N TYR A 340 3.42 3.50 8.49
CA TYR A 340 4.86 3.79 8.50
C TYR A 340 5.40 4.17 7.13
N ASP A 341 5.00 3.42 6.08
CA ASP A 341 5.55 3.61 4.74
C ASP A 341 5.00 4.89 4.09
N ALA A 342 3.77 5.29 4.45
CA ALA A 342 3.19 6.55 4.01
C ALA A 342 3.91 7.76 4.64
N HIS A 343 4.21 7.73 5.95
CA HIS A 343 5.00 8.78 6.60
C HIS A 343 6.43 8.84 6.04
N LEU A 344 7.08 7.69 5.89
CA LEU A 344 8.42 7.64 5.30
C LEU A 344 8.43 8.20 3.86
N GLY A 345 7.47 7.80 3.04
CA GLY A 345 7.31 8.30 1.67
C GLY A 345 7.02 9.80 1.63
N MET A 346 6.17 10.31 2.53
CA MET A 346 5.90 11.75 2.67
C MET A 346 7.16 12.53 3.05
N ALA A 347 7.94 12.03 4.00
CA ALA A 347 9.23 12.64 4.35
C ALA A 347 10.17 12.76 3.13
N LEU A 348 10.24 11.72 2.31
CA LEU A 348 11.07 11.73 1.09
C LEU A 348 10.52 12.70 0.04
N ALA A 349 9.20 12.78 -0.13
CA ALA A 349 8.56 13.71 -1.04
C ALA A 349 8.77 15.18 -0.62
N LEU A 350 8.69 15.46 0.68
CA LEU A 350 8.97 16.79 1.24
C LEU A 350 10.45 17.18 1.13
N ARG A 351 11.38 16.21 1.34
CA ARG A 351 12.82 16.47 1.27
C ARG A 351 13.31 16.72 -0.15
N GLY A 352 12.74 16.01 -1.13
CA GLY A 352 13.25 15.99 -2.49
C GLY A 352 13.39 17.35 -3.19
N PRO A 353 12.46 18.30 -3.01
CA PRO A 353 12.55 19.64 -3.62
C PRO A 353 13.41 20.64 -2.84
N ILE A 354 13.92 20.30 -1.65
CA ILE A 354 14.73 21.25 -0.85
C ILE A 354 16.10 21.45 -1.52
N THR A 355 16.42 22.70 -1.86
CA THR A 355 17.68 23.10 -2.50
C THR A 355 18.60 23.90 -1.58
N GLY A 356 18.05 24.50 -0.52
CA GLY A 356 18.75 25.40 0.40
C GLY A 356 18.57 26.90 0.09
N ALA A 357 17.86 27.22 -1.00
CA ALA A 357 17.60 28.61 -1.40
C ALA A 357 16.21 29.11 -0.96
N GLU A 358 15.42 28.26 -0.35
CA GLU A 358 14.04 28.56 0.04
C GLU A 358 14.01 29.51 1.25
N THR A 359 13.11 30.48 1.23
CA THR A 359 12.87 31.41 2.35
C THR A 359 12.27 30.71 3.57
N ASP A 360 11.61 29.59 3.38
CA ASP A 360 10.99 28.73 4.39
C ASP A 360 11.79 27.43 4.67
N TYR A 361 13.11 27.47 4.42
CA TYR A 361 14.01 26.32 4.52
C TYR A 361 13.86 25.53 5.84
N ASP A 362 13.95 26.23 6.98
CA ASP A 362 13.86 25.58 8.29
C ASP A 362 12.48 24.94 8.51
N ALA A 363 11.41 25.57 8.04
CA ALA A 363 10.07 25.01 8.12
C ALA A 363 9.96 23.72 7.30
N ARG A 364 10.54 23.68 6.10
CA ARG A 364 10.56 22.47 5.25
C ARG A 364 11.38 21.36 5.89
N VAL A 365 12.56 21.64 6.40
CA VAL A 365 13.40 20.66 7.10
C VAL A 365 12.69 20.11 8.34
N ASN A 366 12.01 20.96 9.10
CA ASN A 366 11.21 20.54 10.25
C ASN A 366 10.01 19.68 9.85
N ALA A 367 9.34 19.97 8.74
CA ALA A 367 8.25 19.13 8.22
C ALA A 367 8.75 17.73 7.85
N VAL A 368 9.92 17.61 7.20
CA VAL A 368 10.55 16.31 6.93
C VAL A 368 10.84 15.55 8.22
N GLN A 369 11.42 16.25 9.24
CA GLN A 369 11.70 15.63 10.53
C GLN A 369 10.43 15.11 11.21
N ALA A 370 9.34 15.86 11.18
CA ALA A 370 8.07 15.46 11.78
C ALA A 370 7.54 14.15 11.19
N GLU A 371 7.63 13.98 9.87
CA GLU A 371 7.21 12.75 9.19
C GLU A 371 8.13 11.55 9.53
N LEU A 372 9.44 11.77 9.64
CA LEU A 372 10.38 10.72 10.08
C LEU A 372 10.15 10.33 11.54
N ASP A 373 9.81 11.29 12.42
CA ASP A 373 9.49 11.03 13.82
C ASP A 373 8.18 10.26 13.95
N ALA A 374 7.17 10.59 13.14
CA ALA A 374 5.92 9.83 13.06
C ALA A 374 6.18 8.37 12.64
N ALA A 375 6.99 8.15 11.61
CA ALA A 375 7.37 6.81 11.19
C ALA A 375 8.08 6.04 12.32
N LYS A 376 9.06 6.63 12.99
CA LYS A 376 9.77 6.02 14.12
C LYS A 376 8.86 5.73 15.31
N LYS A 377 7.85 6.56 15.55
CA LYS A 377 6.85 6.35 16.61
C LYS A 377 5.97 5.13 16.32
N ILE A 378 5.66 4.88 15.05
CA ILE A 378 4.85 3.73 14.61
C ILE A 378 5.66 2.43 14.73
N ASP A 379 6.90 2.41 14.24
CA ASP A 379 7.77 1.25 14.34
C ASP A 379 9.24 1.68 14.52
N ALA A 380 9.67 1.75 15.78
CA ALA A 380 11.02 2.11 16.15
C ALA A 380 12.08 1.04 15.80
N ALA A 381 11.68 -0.19 15.44
CA ALA A 381 12.60 -1.26 15.06
C ALA A 381 12.98 -1.22 13.58
N ARG A 382 12.21 -0.55 12.74
CA ARG A 382 12.52 -0.41 11.30
C ARG A 382 13.65 0.60 11.08
N PRO A 383 14.67 0.24 10.28
CA PRO A 383 15.86 1.09 10.09
C PRO A 383 15.64 2.27 9.14
N ASP A 384 14.68 2.19 8.19
CA ASP A 384 14.55 3.12 7.07
C ASP A 384 14.45 4.60 7.47
N ALA A 385 13.66 4.92 8.52
CA ALA A 385 13.50 6.28 9.01
C ALA A 385 14.81 6.85 9.58
N TYR A 386 15.60 6.03 10.28
CA TYR A 386 16.90 6.43 10.82
C TYR A 386 17.91 6.75 9.73
N TYR A 387 17.96 5.96 8.65
CA TYR A 387 18.83 6.27 7.51
C TYR A 387 18.50 7.63 6.89
N ASN A 388 17.22 7.89 6.69
CA ASN A 388 16.77 9.14 6.10
C ASN A 388 16.92 10.33 7.04
N GLU A 389 16.80 10.13 8.35
CA GLU A 389 17.08 11.16 9.36
C GLU A 389 18.58 11.49 9.44
N GLY A 390 19.45 10.49 9.34
CA GLY A 390 20.89 10.70 9.24
C GLY A 390 21.25 11.60 8.06
N ILE A 391 20.67 11.31 6.88
CA ILE A 391 20.83 12.17 5.69
C ILE A 391 20.26 13.59 5.93
N LEU A 392 19.07 13.71 6.50
CA LEU A 392 18.45 15.00 6.80
C LEU A 392 19.34 15.84 7.73
N THR A 393 19.89 15.21 8.75
CA THR A 393 20.74 15.88 9.74
C THR A 393 22.07 16.29 9.14
N GLN A 394 22.74 15.43 8.36
CA GLN A 394 24.01 15.71 7.71
C GLN A 394 23.89 16.78 6.62
N GLU A 395 22.97 16.56 5.67
CA GLU A 395 22.94 17.30 4.41
C GLU A 395 22.11 18.58 4.49
N PHE A 396 21.15 18.65 5.39
CA PHE A 396 20.24 19.78 5.48
C PHE A 396 20.43 20.56 6.79
N LYS A 397 20.34 19.93 7.95
CA LYS A 397 20.46 20.66 9.22
C LYS A 397 21.89 21.17 9.47
N ALA A 398 22.90 20.30 9.28
CA ALA A 398 24.30 20.69 9.53
C ALA A 398 24.81 21.68 8.48
N LYS A 399 24.58 21.42 7.18
CA LYS A 399 25.01 22.34 6.11
C LYS A 399 24.23 23.65 6.12
N GLY A 400 22.99 23.67 6.57
CA GLY A 400 22.20 24.91 6.72
C GLY A 400 22.56 25.74 7.93
N SER A 401 23.42 25.26 8.85
CA SER A 401 23.83 26.01 10.04
C SER A 401 25.00 26.94 9.75
N LEU A 402 24.84 28.23 10.05
CA LEU A 402 25.91 29.24 9.98
C LEU A 402 26.83 29.19 11.20
N ASP A 403 26.37 28.63 12.31
CA ASP A 403 27.14 28.47 13.54
C ASP A 403 27.98 27.18 13.45
N LYS A 404 29.32 27.33 13.46
CA LYS A 404 30.26 26.20 13.33
C LYS A 404 30.15 25.18 14.47
N GLU A 405 29.95 25.63 15.71
CA GLU A 405 29.83 24.69 16.84
C GLU A 405 28.49 23.94 16.80
N LYS A 406 27.39 24.58 16.44
CA LYS A 406 26.12 23.95 16.17
C LYS A 406 26.24 22.95 14.99
N GLN A 407 26.96 23.34 13.92
CA GLN A 407 27.23 22.47 12.78
C GLN A 407 27.97 21.19 13.20
N LYS A 408 29.06 21.32 14.01
CA LYS A 408 29.79 20.16 14.55
C LYS A 408 28.90 19.28 15.42
N GLY A 409 28.04 19.87 16.27
CA GLY A 409 27.05 19.15 17.07
C GLY A 409 26.13 18.32 16.21
N LEU A 410 25.52 18.92 15.17
CA LEU A 410 24.62 18.25 14.23
C LEU A 410 25.32 17.14 13.44
N LEU A 411 26.59 17.32 13.06
CA LEU A 411 27.37 16.27 12.40
C LEU A 411 27.59 15.06 13.32
N ARG A 412 27.95 15.30 14.58
CA ARG A 412 28.06 14.21 15.58
C ARG A 412 26.72 13.50 15.84
N ASP A 413 25.62 14.23 15.86
CA ASP A 413 24.30 13.63 16.00
C ASP A 413 23.93 12.81 14.76
N SER A 414 24.27 13.26 13.55
CA SER A 414 24.10 12.47 12.34
C SER A 414 24.86 11.14 12.40
N GLN A 415 26.10 11.12 12.91
CA GLN A 415 26.87 9.88 13.11
C GLN A 415 26.15 8.91 14.02
N LYS A 416 25.63 9.38 15.16
CA LYS A 416 24.85 8.54 16.10
C LYS A 416 23.60 7.96 15.44
N ILE A 417 22.92 8.76 14.62
CA ILE A 417 21.72 8.34 13.90
C ILE A 417 22.08 7.27 12.85
N PHE A 418 23.15 7.46 12.06
CA PHE A 418 23.62 6.42 11.13
C PHE A 418 24.08 5.15 11.85
N GLN A 419 24.70 5.27 13.02
CA GLN A 419 25.05 4.10 13.83
C GLN A 419 23.77 3.37 14.29
N SER A 420 22.75 4.08 14.76
CA SER A 420 21.46 3.49 15.12
C SER A 420 20.79 2.78 13.94
N PHE A 421 20.92 3.34 12.72
CA PHE A 421 20.48 2.66 11.50
C PHE A 421 21.25 1.36 11.28
N ILE A 422 22.59 1.38 11.37
CA ILE A 422 23.44 0.20 11.16
C ILE A 422 23.08 -0.92 12.15
N ASP A 423 22.88 -0.57 13.42
CA ASP A 423 22.53 -1.53 14.47
C ASP A 423 21.17 -2.21 14.19
N LYS A 424 20.18 -1.42 13.77
CA LYS A 424 18.83 -1.91 13.42
C LYS A 424 18.79 -2.70 12.11
N ALA A 425 19.69 -2.40 11.17
CA ALA A 425 19.83 -3.06 9.88
C ALA A 425 20.67 -4.35 9.95
N SER A 426 21.37 -4.58 11.08
CA SER A 426 22.26 -5.72 11.25
C SER A 426 21.55 -7.07 10.99
N GLY A 427 22.19 -7.94 10.23
CA GLY A 427 21.66 -9.25 9.87
C GLY A 427 20.52 -9.23 8.82
N LYS A 428 20.27 -8.08 8.18
CA LYS A 428 19.23 -7.91 7.14
C LYS A 428 19.89 -7.63 5.80
N PRO A 429 20.07 -8.62 4.92
CA PRO A 429 20.81 -8.48 3.65
C PRO A 429 20.26 -7.39 2.70
N GLU A 430 18.97 -7.09 2.80
CA GLU A 430 18.33 -6.03 2.02
C GLU A 430 18.89 -4.64 2.30
N TYR A 431 19.53 -4.44 3.47
CA TYR A 431 20.16 -3.18 3.87
C TYR A 431 21.67 -3.12 3.68
N ASP A 432 22.35 -4.20 3.22
CA ASP A 432 23.81 -4.24 3.11
C ASP A 432 24.40 -3.03 2.35
N GLY A 433 23.77 -2.66 1.25
CA GLY A 433 24.20 -1.49 0.47
C GLY A 433 24.00 -0.16 1.21
N ALA A 434 22.94 -0.02 2.01
CA ALA A 434 22.68 1.17 2.80
C ALA A 434 23.61 1.22 4.03
N VAL A 435 23.89 0.08 4.64
CA VAL A 435 24.87 -0.05 5.75
C VAL A 435 26.26 0.37 5.28
N LYS A 436 26.71 -0.08 4.11
CA LYS A 436 27.98 0.35 3.53
C LYS A 436 28.04 1.87 3.36
N ARG A 437 27.02 2.45 2.71
CA ARG A 437 26.93 3.91 2.53
C ARG A 437 26.91 4.68 3.86
N SER A 438 26.23 4.16 4.88
CA SER A 438 26.20 4.79 6.21
C SER A 438 27.58 4.81 6.87
N LYS A 439 28.37 3.74 6.75
CA LYS A 439 29.76 3.70 7.24
C LYS A 439 30.64 4.70 6.51
N GLU A 440 30.50 4.79 5.19
CA GLU A 440 31.20 5.81 4.37
C GLU A 440 30.85 7.23 4.84
N ARG A 441 29.55 7.52 5.05
CA ARG A 441 29.10 8.82 5.57
C ARG A 441 29.62 9.14 6.97
N ILE A 442 29.68 8.16 7.87
CA ILE A 442 30.26 8.34 9.21
C ILE A 442 31.74 8.75 9.08
N GLN A 443 32.50 8.10 8.19
CA GLN A 443 33.89 8.42 7.94
C GLN A 443 34.05 9.83 7.35
N ASP A 444 33.25 10.19 6.36
CA ASP A 444 33.23 11.54 5.74
C ASP A 444 32.93 12.62 6.78
N ILE A 445 32.04 12.34 7.73
CA ILE A 445 31.75 13.25 8.84
C ILE A 445 32.95 13.38 9.77
N ASP A 446 33.64 12.28 10.13
CA ASP A 446 34.85 12.30 10.96
C ASP A 446 35.95 13.17 10.33
N ASP A 447 36.17 13.03 9.04
CA ASP A 447 37.19 13.81 8.32
C ASP A 447 36.77 15.26 8.21
N THR A 448 35.49 15.57 8.04
CA THR A 448 34.94 16.93 8.07
C THR A 448 35.14 17.57 9.44
N LEU A 449 34.87 16.89 10.52
CA LEU A 449 35.05 17.38 11.89
C LEU A 449 36.50 17.67 12.19
N LYS A 450 37.44 16.79 11.81
CA LYS A 450 38.90 17.03 11.94
C LYS A 450 39.34 18.30 11.19
N PHE A 451 38.86 18.43 9.94
CA PHE A 451 39.18 19.64 9.16
C PHE A 451 38.62 20.92 9.81
N MET A 452 37.42 20.88 10.35
CA MET A 452 36.83 22.02 11.06
C MET A 452 37.60 22.38 12.34
N ASP A 453 38.15 21.37 13.05
CA ASP A 453 38.95 21.56 14.27
C ASP A 453 40.33 22.19 13.94
N LEU A 454 41.02 21.74 12.88
CA LEU A 454 42.27 22.33 12.37
C LEU A 454 42.10 23.78 12.00
N GLY A 455 41.04 24.15 11.29
CA GLY A 455 40.75 25.54 10.93
C GLY A 455 40.48 26.46 12.12
N VAL A 456 40.03 25.93 13.26
CA VAL A 456 39.87 26.67 14.52
C VAL A 456 41.22 26.87 15.21
N GLU A 457 42.13 25.90 15.17
CA GLU A 457 43.48 26.02 15.71
C GLU A 457 44.32 27.04 14.92
N GLU A 458 44.25 27.02 13.60
CA GLU A 458 44.93 28.05 12.77
C GLU A 458 44.38 29.46 13.02
N GLN A 459 43.08 29.65 13.21
CA GLN A 459 42.50 30.96 13.56
C GLN A 459 42.89 31.39 14.98
N LYS A 460 43.01 30.47 15.93
CA LYS A 460 43.50 30.78 17.28
C LYS A 460 45.00 31.11 17.29
N ALA A 461 45.79 30.45 16.45
CA ALA A 461 47.22 30.71 16.31
C ALA A 461 47.52 32.02 15.56
N ALA A 462 46.61 32.43 14.65
CA ALA A 462 46.70 33.67 13.90
C ALA A 462 46.13 34.91 14.65
N ALA A 463 45.50 34.74 15.80
CA ALA A 463 45.05 35.85 16.64
C ALA A 463 46.28 36.49 17.33
N PRO A 464 46.59 37.78 17.12
CA PRO A 464 47.76 38.38 17.73
C PRO A 464 47.65 38.35 19.25
N ALA A 465 48.66 37.82 19.91
CA ALA A 465 48.85 37.93 21.35
C ALA A 465 48.84 39.41 21.74
N GLY A 466 47.98 39.76 22.68
CA GLY A 466 47.67 41.13 23.08
C GLY A 466 48.85 42.10 23.05
N GLY A 467 48.80 43.00 22.11
CA GLY A 467 49.65 44.12 22.01
C GLY A 467 48.92 45.39 22.45
N ALA A 468 49.54 46.09 23.41
CA ALA A 468 49.06 47.30 24.05
C ALA A 468 48.58 48.37 23.07
N ALA A 469 47.54 49.09 23.48
CA ALA A 469 47.04 50.25 22.79
C ALA A 469 48.15 51.36 22.55
N PRO A 470 48.28 51.91 21.36
CA PRO A 470 48.98 53.20 21.20
C PRO A 470 48.01 54.35 21.40
N SER A 471 48.52 55.30 22.19
CA SER A 471 47.98 56.57 22.59
C SER A 471 47.52 57.45 21.41
N ALA A 472 46.52 58.22 21.66
CA ALA A 472 45.97 59.25 20.78
C ALA A 472 46.94 60.40 20.55
N ALA A 473 46.97 60.96 19.35
CA ALA A 473 47.33 62.39 19.05
C ALA A 473 47.02 62.73 17.57
N PRO A 474 46.94 64.03 17.15
CA PRO A 474 45.66 64.70 17.00
C PRO A 474 45.31 65.08 15.53
N ALA A 475 44.18 65.72 15.41
CA ALA A 475 43.53 66.19 14.20
C ALA A 475 44.34 67.15 13.31
N GLY A 476 44.07 67.15 12.02
CA GLY A 476 44.33 68.24 11.13
C GLY A 476 44.24 67.91 9.65
N GLY A 477 43.30 68.55 8.94
CA GLY A 477 43.53 68.86 7.53
C GLY A 477 42.40 68.43 6.56
N ASP A 478 41.53 69.41 6.34
CA ASP A 478 40.58 69.49 5.22
C ASP A 478 41.15 69.17 3.84
N ALA A 479 40.41 68.50 2.98
CA ALA A 479 40.38 68.86 1.54
C ALA A 479 39.10 68.23 0.89
N LYS A 480 38.39 69.07 0.17
CA LYS A 480 37.14 69.00 -0.53
C LYS A 480 37.28 68.24 -1.86
N PRO A 481 36.16 67.87 -2.52
CA PRO A 481 36.07 66.82 -3.50
C PRO A 481 36.33 67.26 -4.95
N ALA A 482 36.57 66.32 -5.83
CA ALA A 482 36.53 66.53 -7.28
C ALA A 482 35.53 65.58 -7.94
N GLU A 483 34.62 66.20 -8.70
CA GLU A 483 33.63 65.65 -9.57
C GLU A 483 34.21 65.08 -10.87
N GLY A 484 33.40 64.21 -11.50
CA GLY A 484 33.37 64.01 -12.95
C GLY A 484 34.13 62.72 -13.37
N GLU A 485 33.74 61.90 -14.27
CA GLU A 485 32.75 62.01 -15.37
C GLU A 485 32.37 60.62 -15.90
N LYS A 486 31.26 60.58 -16.57
CA LYS A 486 30.66 59.46 -17.34
C LYS A 486 31.64 58.89 -18.39
N LYS A 487 31.56 57.56 -18.52
CA LYS A 487 31.15 56.93 -19.80
C LYS A 487 30.62 55.54 -19.54
#